data_8849db4c4f015467eadb05000f2000dc
#
_entry.id   8849db4c4f015467eadb05000f2000dc
#
_cell.length_a   1.000
_cell.length_b   1.000
_cell.length_c   1.000
_cell.angle_alpha   90.00
_cell.angle_beta   90.00
_cell.angle_gamma   90.00
#
_symmetry.space_group_name_H-M   'P 1'
#
loop_
_entity.id
_entity.type
_entity.pdbx_description
1 polymer ?
#
loop_
_entity_poly.entity_id
_entity_poly.type
_entity_poly.pdbx_seq_one_letter_code
_entity_poly.pdbx_strand_id
1 'polypeptide(L)'
;MLKKFLLTIVCGFVAVICVNAQTTQNSDTVMILPFENSSNKAEFNWVGESFADSLSDLLKVPGLNVITNQERKIIQQRLRVPLTILPSLATSLKLARDGRATLLIAGKYDVQPAQGETAATIRVSAKIIRVNEGRFLSDEFNRTREISINDALGNLQNVQGEIAYVILYQLLKAQLTSSRNDIVGAANKVPARAFEAYIKGLLTSESDAQTRENFFKNAMRIYADDEKTKGGIYSDAALELGHLFLNQKKFAEAVTFFSQVPTGSGQYAEAAFYTGLIHWQQENYEQALAVLRPLADDLKLTSVYNTLGAIAVQASRAEKKNKGNADKLMQEGLEFLKKAAESSTNESNAKFNYGLALYLNNDFADSAKQLRPVLASNSRDGEAYFLLAKTLEKLGDTTATDFDNQARRFLTENNRYAKLETDWKAGKTDGINLRVEQPARKDFVSVVLIKKQATPTQTPLSETDTLLAQAQTFYKNGNDDEAMTVLRKVLVSEPMSAQAYLLLGLIHLRRGDSEQAVSSLKTALFWDNRLIEAHVALGRIYVQKSDCQSAQTYAASAAAIDAENQDVLALKRQVERCSTK
;
A
#
# COMPACT_ATOMS: atom_id res chain seq x y z
N MET A 1 36.94 21.27 70.99
CA MET A 1 37.13 22.62 70.46
C MET A 1 37.19 22.55 68.99
N LEU A 2 36.45 23.42 68.33
CA LEU A 2 36.33 23.73 66.93
C LEU A 2 35.92 22.57 65.95
N LYS A 3 34.62 22.53 65.74
CA LYS A 3 33.97 21.90 64.56
C LYS A 3 34.26 22.73 63.29
N LYS A 4 34.89 22.14 62.29
CA LYS A 4 34.95 22.70 60.95
C LYS A 4 33.80 22.12 60.18
N PHE A 5 32.84 22.98 59.81
CA PHE A 5 31.80 22.73 58.79
C PHE A 5 32.44 22.69 57.43
N LEU A 6 32.32 21.56 56.75
CA LEU A 6 32.66 21.42 55.34
C LEU A 6 31.33 21.43 54.57
N LEU A 7 31.09 22.56 53.91
CA LEU A 7 29.94 22.74 53.03
C LEU A 7 30.29 22.12 51.66
N THR A 8 29.76 20.94 51.38
CA THR A 8 29.94 20.31 50.07
C THR A 8 28.77 20.76 49.18
N ILE A 9 29.08 21.61 48.22
CA ILE A 9 28.17 22.01 47.12
C ILE A 9 28.05 20.82 46.21
N VAL A 10 26.90 20.14 46.23
CA VAL A 10 26.52 19.14 45.24
C VAL A 10 25.89 19.91 44.07
N CYS A 11 26.67 20.16 43.02
CA CYS A 11 26.13 20.57 41.71
C CYS A 11 25.35 19.39 41.12
N GLY A 12 24.04 19.41 41.31
CA GLY A 12 23.14 18.51 40.61
C GLY A 12 23.08 18.86 39.12
N PHE A 13 23.74 18.07 38.29
CA PHE A 13 23.48 18.04 36.87
C PHE A 13 22.09 17.45 36.65
N VAL A 14 21.09 18.30 36.51
CA VAL A 14 19.79 17.89 35.97
C VAL A 14 20.00 17.69 34.46
N ALA A 15 20.32 16.46 34.08
CA ALA A 15 20.19 16.05 32.67
C ALA A 15 18.70 16.12 32.34
N VAL A 16 18.29 17.18 31.67
CA VAL A 16 17.01 17.25 30.99
C VAL A 16 17.11 16.24 29.83
N ILE A 17 16.66 15.01 30.07
CA ILE A 17 16.37 14.06 29.03
C ILE A 17 15.15 14.65 28.30
N CYS A 18 15.40 15.38 27.21
CA CYS A 18 14.40 15.62 26.18
C CYS A 18 14.02 14.24 25.63
N VAL A 19 13.06 13.59 26.27
CA VAL A 19 12.30 12.54 25.63
C VAL A 19 11.61 13.25 24.47
N ASN A 20 12.21 13.15 23.29
CA ASN A 20 11.46 13.34 22.06
C ASN A 20 10.34 12.30 22.11
N ALA A 21 9.20 12.68 22.67
CA ALA A 21 7.95 12.03 22.39
C ALA A 21 7.79 12.20 20.88
N GLN A 22 8.29 11.23 20.10
CA GLN A 22 7.74 10.97 18.80
C GLN A 22 6.26 10.77 19.06
N THR A 23 5.49 11.83 18.84
CA THR A 23 4.07 11.70 18.58
C THR A 23 3.99 10.68 17.47
N THR A 24 3.68 9.44 17.80
CA THR A 24 3.17 8.48 16.84
C THR A 24 1.97 9.18 16.26
N GLN A 25 2.15 9.85 15.11
CA GLN A 25 1.04 10.29 14.31
C GLN A 25 0.26 9.02 14.04
N ASN A 26 -0.88 8.87 14.71
CA ASN A 26 -1.82 7.83 14.40
C ASN A 26 -2.22 8.03 12.95
N SER A 27 -1.55 7.30 12.05
CA SER A 27 -1.89 7.33 10.63
C SER A 27 -3.33 6.86 10.51
N ASP A 28 -4.16 7.68 9.87
CA ASP A 28 -5.55 7.31 9.62
C ASP A 28 -5.60 6.01 8.81
N THR A 29 -6.52 5.11 9.20
CA THR A 29 -6.79 3.87 8.48
C THR A 29 -8.10 4.02 7.74
N VAL A 30 -8.07 3.86 6.43
CA VAL A 30 -9.20 4.11 5.52
C VAL A 30 -9.78 2.79 5.04
N MET A 31 -11.11 2.65 5.14
CA MET A 31 -11.88 1.62 4.45
C MET A 31 -12.69 2.26 3.32
N ILE A 32 -12.65 1.67 2.13
CA ILE A 32 -13.45 2.10 0.98
C ILE A 32 -14.52 1.05 0.70
N LEU A 33 -15.76 1.49 0.58
CA LEU A 33 -16.88 0.63 0.18
C LEU A 33 -17.14 0.77 -1.32
N PRO A 34 -17.69 -0.27 -1.98
CA PRO A 34 -18.24 -0.11 -3.32
C PRO A 34 -19.26 1.04 -3.35
N PHE A 35 -19.24 1.83 -4.42
CA PHE A 35 -20.19 2.93 -4.56
C PHE A 35 -21.56 2.42 -5.01
N GLU A 36 -22.58 3.06 -4.51
CA GLU A 36 -23.98 2.71 -4.79
C GLU A 36 -24.38 3.09 -6.22
N ASN A 37 -24.96 2.14 -6.95
CA ASN A 37 -25.53 2.38 -8.28
C ASN A 37 -26.93 2.99 -8.15
N SER A 38 -27.04 4.29 -8.39
CA SER A 38 -28.32 5.03 -8.37
C SER A 38 -29.02 5.04 -9.72
N SER A 39 -28.38 4.52 -10.80
CA SER A 39 -28.97 4.49 -12.15
C SER A 39 -30.01 3.38 -12.33
N ASN A 40 -30.15 2.45 -11.37
CA ASN A 40 -31.01 1.27 -11.45
C ASN A 40 -30.76 0.36 -12.66
N LYS A 41 -29.56 0.42 -13.26
CA LYS A 41 -29.14 -0.39 -14.41
C LYS A 41 -28.08 -1.37 -13.98
N ALA A 42 -28.45 -2.65 -13.87
CA ALA A 42 -27.58 -3.71 -13.35
C ALA A 42 -26.29 -3.89 -14.17
N GLU A 43 -26.30 -3.56 -15.45
CA GLU A 43 -25.14 -3.62 -16.34
C GLU A 43 -23.96 -2.75 -15.88
N PHE A 44 -24.22 -1.70 -15.08
CA PHE A 44 -23.20 -0.80 -14.51
C PHE A 44 -22.82 -1.13 -13.07
N ASN A 45 -23.33 -2.20 -12.44
CA ASN A 45 -23.01 -2.53 -11.04
C ASN A 45 -21.50 -2.71 -10.80
N TRP A 46 -20.73 -3.11 -11.80
CA TRP A 46 -19.28 -3.24 -11.73
C TRP A 46 -18.57 -1.91 -11.41
N VAL A 47 -19.17 -0.77 -11.77
CA VAL A 47 -18.60 0.57 -11.54
C VAL A 47 -18.43 0.84 -10.05
N GLY A 48 -19.38 0.39 -9.21
CA GLY A 48 -19.27 0.58 -7.76
C GLY A 48 -18.04 -0.12 -7.17
N GLU A 49 -17.80 -1.37 -7.54
CA GLU A 49 -16.62 -2.11 -7.08
C GLU A 49 -15.33 -1.53 -7.69
N SER A 50 -15.38 -1.01 -8.92
CA SER A 50 -14.23 -0.36 -9.53
C SER A 50 -13.75 0.86 -8.76
N PHE A 51 -14.65 1.62 -8.11
CA PHE A 51 -14.27 2.70 -7.19
C PHE A 51 -13.57 2.16 -5.94
N ALA A 52 -14.10 1.09 -5.33
CA ALA A 52 -13.46 0.52 -4.15
C ALA A 52 -12.06 -0.02 -4.47
N ASP A 53 -11.88 -0.66 -5.60
CA ASP A 53 -10.61 -1.21 -6.05
C ASP A 53 -9.59 -0.11 -6.38
N SER A 54 -9.95 0.79 -7.29
CA SER A 54 -9.09 1.88 -7.75
C SER A 54 -8.70 2.83 -6.61
N LEU A 55 -9.67 3.27 -5.77
CA LEU A 55 -9.39 4.15 -4.65
C LEU A 55 -8.52 3.45 -3.59
N SER A 56 -8.71 2.14 -3.36
CA SER A 56 -7.86 1.39 -2.44
C SER A 56 -6.39 1.43 -2.86
N ASP A 57 -6.12 1.43 -4.16
CA ASP A 57 -4.75 1.51 -4.68
C ASP A 57 -4.22 2.95 -4.72
N LEU A 58 -5.02 3.90 -5.18
CA LEU A 58 -4.61 5.30 -5.32
C LEU A 58 -4.37 5.99 -3.97
N LEU A 59 -5.05 5.56 -2.90
CA LEU A 59 -4.89 6.11 -1.55
C LEU A 59 -3.74 5.49 -0.76
N LYS A 60 -3.00 4.52 -1.31
CA LYS A 60 -1.79 3.95 -0.70
C LYS A 60 -0.62 4.94 -0.80
N VAL A 61 -0.61 5.92 0.07
CA VAL A 61 0.45 6.95 0.17
C VAL A 61 1.03 6.99 1.58
N PRO A 62 2.25 7.51 1.77
CA PRO A 62 2.82 7.69 3.11
C PRO A 62 1.88 8.50 4.01
N GLY A 63 1.72 8.06 5.26
CA GLY A 63 0.85 8.70 6.24
C GLY A 63 -0.62 8.24 6.22
N LEU A 64 -1.00 7.33 5.33
CA LEU A 64 -2.34 6.77 5.26
C LEU A 64 -2.29 5.23 5.15
N ASN A 65 -3.00 4.55 6.04
CA ASN A 65 -3.19 3.10 5.93
C ASN A 65 -4.48 2.81 5.19
N VAL A 66 -4.46 1.89 4.22
CA VAL A 66 -5.64 1.55 3.44
C VAL A 66 -5.99 0.09 3.63
N ILE A 67 -7.22 -0.19 4.05
CA ILE A 67 -7.77 -1.55 4.06
C ILE A 67 -8.01 -1.95 2.60
N THR A 68 -7.31 -2.97 2.16
CA THR A 68 -7.41 -3.46 0.79
C THR A 68 -8.82 -3.99 0.50
N ASN A 69 -9.18 -4.03 -0.77
CA ASN A 69 -10.47 -4.56 -1.21
C ASN A 69 -10.68 -6.02 -0.76
N GLN A 70 -9.61 -6.81 -0.74
CA GLN A 70 -9.64 -8.19 -0.25
C GLN A 70 -9.86 -8.27 1.28
N GLU A 71 -9.15 -7.47 2.07
CA GLU A 71 -9.35 -7.40 3.53
C GLU A 71 -10.79 -6.97 3.86
N ARG A 72 -11.33 -5.99 3.13
CA ARG A 72 -12.74 -5.58 3.27
C ARG A 72 -13.69 -6.76 3.04
N LYS A 73 -13.47 -7.54 1.97
CA LYS A 73 -14.29 -8.73 1.66
C LYS A 73 -14.22 -9.77 2.79
N ILE A 74 -13.03 -10.03 3.34
CA ILE A 74 -12.85 -10.94 4.48
C ILE A 74 -13.62 -10.45 5.72
N ILE A 75 -13.57 -9.14 6.02
CA ILE A 75 -14.30 -8.54 7.12
C ILE A 75 -15.82 -8.69 6.90
N GLN A 76 -16.30 -8.45 5.68
CA GLN A 76 -17.71 -8.63 5.32
C GLN A 76 -18.17 -10.08 5.53
N GLN A 77 -17.38 -11.06 5.07
CA GLN A 77 -17.66 -12.48 5.25
C GLN A 77 -17.70 -12.87 6.74
N ARG A 78 -16.72 -12.42 7.53
CA ARG A 78 -16.68 -12.67 8.98
C ARG A 78 -17.91 -12.12 9.71
N LEU A 79 -18.40 -10.96 9.30
CA LEU A 79 -19.61 -10.32 9.85
C LEU A 79 -20.90 -10.80 9.17
N ARG A 80 -20.82 -11.76 8.26
CA ARG A 80 -21.95 -12.29 7.48
C ARG A 80 -22.71 -11.21 6.70
N VAL A 81 -22.00 -10.19 6.22
CA VAL A 81 -22.55 -9.15 5.36
C VAL A 81 -22.36 -9.60 3.91
N PRO A 82 -23.43 -9.73 3.12
CA PRO A 82 -23.34 -10.19 1.73
C PRO A 82 -22.46 -9.25 0.89
N LEU A 83 -21.58 -9.83 0.05
CA LEU A 83 -20.68 -9.06 -0.81
C LEU A 83 -21.42 -8.36 -1.97
N THR A 84 -22.57 -8.89 -2.36
CA THR A 84 -23.37 -8.41 -3.50
C THR A 84 -24.37 -7.32 -3.13
N ILE A 85 -24.54 -7.03 -1.85
CA ILE A 85 -25.50 -6.04 -1.35
C ILE A 85 -24.73 -4.94 -0.63
N LEU A 86 -25.01 -3.68 -1.00
CA LEU A 86 -24.46 -2.54 -0.29
C LEU A 86 -25.01 -2.48 1.14
N PRO A 87 -24.14 -2.45 2.15
CA PRO A 87 -24.59 -2.40 3.53
C PRO A 87 -25.18 -1.01 3.85
N SER A 88 -26.14 -0.98 4.76
CA SER A 88 -26.64 0.29 5.32
C SER A 88 -25.50 1.08 5.98
N LEU A 89 -25.66 2.39 6.17
CA LEU A 89 -24.66 3.22 6.83
C LEU A 89 -24.24 2.67 8.20
N ALA A 90 -25.20 2.18 8.99
CA ALA A 90 -24.92 1.58 10.31
C ALA A 90 -24.06 0.32 10.18
N THR A 91 -24.39 -0.56 9.23
CA THR A 91 -23.59 -1.77 8.93
C THR A 91 -22.21 -1.40 8.39
N SER A 92 -22.12 -0.38 7.55
CA SER A 92 -20.87 0.15 7.00
C SER A 92 -19.92 0.66 8.10
N LEU A 93 -20.46 1.40 9.07
CA LEU A 93 -19.70 1.85 10.24
C LEU A 93 -19.26 0.67 11.13
N LYS A 94 -20.09 -0.36 11.27
CA LYS A 94 -19.71 -1.58 11.99
C LYS A 94 -18.59 -2.33 11.27
N LEU A 95 -18.67 -2.47 9.95
CA LEU A 95 -17.58 -3.05 9.14
C LEU A 95 -16.26 -2.28 9.31
N ALA A 96 -16.33 -0.95 9.23
CA ALA A 96 -15.17 -0.10 9.38
C ALA A 96 -14.54 -0.23 10.78
N ARG A 97 -15.35 -0.26 11.84
CA ARG A 97 -14.88 -0.48 13.23
C ARG A 97 -14.22 -1.85 13.41
N ASP A 98 -14.81 -2.90 12.86
CA ASP A 98 -14.27 -4.25 12.93
C ASP A 98 -12.93 -4.37 12.17
N GLY A 99 -12.79 -3.62 11.06
CA GLY A 99 -11.55 -3.43 10.32
C GLY A 99 -10.57 -2.45 10.98
N ARG A 100 -10.89 -1.86 12.12
CA ARG A 100 -10.11 -0.82 12.81
C ARG A 100 -9.85 0.41 11.92
N ALA A 101 -10.74 0.70 10.98
CA ALA A 101 -10.68 1.91 10.18
C ALA A 101 -11.10 3.12 11.02
N THR A 102 -10.36 4.22 10.88
CA THR A 102 -10.69 5.54 11.46
C THR A 102 -11.55 6.36 10.51
N LEU A 103 -11.40 6.08 9.20
CA LEU A 103 -12.12 6.74 8.12
C LEU A 103 -12.83 5.72 7.23
N LEU A 104 -14.03 6.09 6.79
CA LEU A 104 -14.83 5.33 5.84
C LEU A 104 -15.13 6.20 4.63
N ILE A 105 -14.82 5.69 3.43
CA ILE A 105 -15.19 6.32 2.17
C ILE A 105 -16.39 5.55 1.60
N ALA A 106 -17.48 6.27 1.36
CA ALA A 106 -18.66 5.76 0.72
C ALA A 106 -19.16 6.75 -0.34
N GLY A 107 -19.77 6.25 -1.39
CA GLY A 107 -20.25 7.09 -2.48
C GLY A 107 -21.41 6.47 -3.22
N LYS A 108 -21.93 7.23 -4.17
CA LYS A 108 -22.95 6.79 -5.13
C LYS A 108 -22.61 7.32 -6.51
N TYR A 109 -23.10 6.66 -7.51
CA TYR A 109 -23.01 7.11 -8.90
C TYR A 109 -24.31 6.89 -9.65
N ASP A 110 -24.52 7.72 -10.67
CA ASP A 110 -25.60 7.63 -11.63
C ASP A 110 -25.02 7.61 -13.05
N VAL A 111 -25.38 6.61 -13.84
CA VAL A 111 -24.93 6.48 -15.23
C VAL A 111 -26.09 6.76 -16.17
N GLN A 112 -25.92 7.78 -17.00
CA GLN A 112 -26.79 8.05 -18.12
C GLN A 112 -26.20 7.34 -19.37
N PRO A 113 -26.88 6.34 -19.94
CA PRO A 113 -26.35 5.62 -21.09
C PRO A 113 -26.30 6.52 -22.33
N ALA A 114 -25.49 6.13 -23.28
CA ALA A 114 -25.42 6.79 -24.58
C ALA A 114 -26.80 6.86 -25.25
N GLN A 115 -27.13 8.03 -25.81
CA GLN A 115 -28.34 8.27 -26.57
C GLN A 115 -27.99 8.97 -27.88
N GLY A 116 -28.21 8.28 -29.01
CA GLY A 116 -27.81 8.78 -30.33
C GLY A 116 -26.30 9.07 -30.39
N GLU A 117 -25.92 10.28 -30.68
CA GLU A 117 -24.51 10.73 -30.73
C GLU A 117 -23.94 11.12 -29.36
N THR A 118 -24.78 11.19 -28.32
CA THR A 118 -24.34 11.59 -26.98
C THR A 118 -23.70 10.39 -26.27
N ALA A 119 -22.44 10.53 -25.87
CA ALA A 119 -21.73 9.51 -25.12
C ALA A 119 -22.36 9.28 -23.74
N ALA A 120 -22.21 8.06 -23.20
CA ALA A 120 -22.64 7.77 -21.83
C ALA A 120 -21.89 8.67 -20.83
N THR A 121 -22.62 9.21 -19.84
CA THR A 121 -22.05 10.05 -18.78
C THR A 121 -22.21 9.40 -17.41
N ILE A 122 -21.31 9.75 -16.50
CA ILE A 122 -21.35 9.32 -15.12
C ILE A 122 -21.32 10.53 -14.18
N ARG A 123 -22.24 10.56 -13.22
CA ARG A 123 -22.20 11.49 -12.09
C ARG A 123 -21.86 10.71 -10.84
N VAL A 124 -20.82 11.14 -10.14
CA VAL A 124 -20.33 10.46 -8.93
C VAL A 124 -20.35 11.42 -7.77
N SER A 125 -20.73 10.92 -6.61
CA SER A 125 -20.56 11.63 -5.35
C SER A 125 -19.90 10.72 -4.31
N ALA A 126 -18.92 11.25 -3.57
CA ALA A 126 -18.22 10.55 -2.53
C ALA A 126 -18.22 11.34 -1.21
N LYS A 127 -18.20 10.63 -0.10
CA LYS A 127 -18.19 11.19 1.26
C LYS A 127 -17.14 10.49 2.09
N ILE A 128 -16.45 11.27 2.93
CA ILE A 128 -15.51 10.78 3.93
C ILE A 128 -16.19 10.85 5.29
N ILE A 129 -16.18 9.77 6.04
CA ILE A 129 -16.85 9.65 7.33
C ILE A 129 -15.82 9.29 8.41
N ARG A 130 -15.74 10.07 9.50
CA ARG A 130 -15.01 9.67 10.70
C ARG A 130 -15.78 8.59 11.43
N VAL A 131 -15.21 7.39 11.50
CA VAL A 131 -15.91 6.18 11.99
C VAL A 131 -16.31 6.30 13.45
N ASN A 132 -15.42 6.83 14.30
CA ASN A 132 -15.67 6.94 15.74
C ASN A 132 -16.72 8.00 16.09
N GLU A 133 -16.79 9.07 15.29
CA GLU A 133 -17.67 10.20 15.53
C GLU A 133 -19.00 10.08 14.77
N GLY A 134 -19.05 9.23 13.74
CA GLY A 134 -20.18 9.14 12.83
C GLY A 134 -20.42 10.41 12.00
N ARG A 135 -19.42 11.30 11.92
CA ARG A 135 -19.51 12.59 11.24
C ARG A 135 -18.90 12.55 9.85
N PHE A 136 -19.55 13.27 8.92
CA PHE A 136 -18.97 13.54 7.61
C PHE A 136 -17.88 14.60 7.74
N LEU A 137 -16.73 14.35 7.11
CA LEU A 137 -15.73 15.39 6.89
C LEU A 137 -16.29 16.38 5.87
N SER A 138 -16.18 17.66 6.18
CA SER A 138 -16.51 18.73 5.25
C SER A 138 -15.24 19.28 4.63
N ASP A 139 -15.28 19.61 3.34
CA ASP A 139 -14.29 20.41 2.70
C ASP A 139 -14.25 21.80 3.34
N GLU A 140 -13.07 22.20 3.84
CA GLU A 140 -12.90 23.48 4.51
C GLU A 140 -13.11 24.67 3.54
N PHE A 141 -12.84 24.46 2.23
CA PHE A 141 -12.94 25.51 1.22
C PHE A 141 -14.37 25.67 0.70
N ASN A 142 -15.06 24.58 0.38
CA ASN A 142 -16.39 24.61 -0.24
C ASN A 142 -17.54 24.41 0.76
N ARG A 143 -17.23 24.10 2.03
CA ARG A 143 -18.20 23.73 3.07
C ARG A 143 -19.15 22.60 2.65
N THR A 144 -18.82 21.90 1.57
CA THR A 144 -19.58 20.75 1.11
C THR A 144 -19.10 19.50 1.86
N ARG A 145 -20.04 18.61 2.16
CA ARG A 145 -19.73 17.30 2.77
C ARG A 145 -19.64 16.20 1.73
N GLU A 146 -19.64 16.58 0.46
CA GLU A 146 -19.76 15.66 -0.65
C GLU A 146 -18.86 16.12 -1.80
N ILE A 147 -17.98 15.22 -2.24
CA ILE A 147 -17.16 15.38 -3.43
C ILE A 147 -18.05 14.97 -4.61
N SER A 148 -18.30 15.85 -5.56
CA SER A 148 -19.15 15.57 -6.72
C SER A 148 -18.42 15.85 -8.03
N ILE A 149 -18.42 14.85 -8.92
CA ILE A 149 -17.79 14.91 -10.24
C ILE A 149 -18.77 14.38 -11.28
N ASN A 150 -18.78 15.00 -12.46
CA ASN A 150 -19.59 14.59 -13.60
C ASN A 150 -18.69 14.59 -14.86
N ASP A 151 -18.66 13.45 -15.57
CA ASP A 151 -17.82 13.28 -16.76
C ASP A 151 -18.43 12.23 -17.71
N ALA A 152 -17.81 11.99 -18.86
CA ALA A 152 -18.11 10.85 -19.70
C ALA A 152 -17.77 9.53 -18.98
N LEU A 153 -18.60 8.50 -19.15
CA LEU A 153 -18.34 7.17 -18.56
C LEU A 153 -17.01 6.59 -19.06
N GLY A 154 -16.61 6.91 -20.31
CA GLY A 154 -15.31 6.51 -20.84
C GLY A 154 -14.11 7.08 -20.08
N ASN A 155 -14.31 8.16 -19.32
CA ASN A 155 -13.30 8.80 -18.46
C ASN A 155 -13.38 8.33 -17.00
N LEU A 156 -14.01 7.17 -16.73
CA LEU A 156 -14.23 6.66 -15.36
C LEU A 156 -12.96 6.69 -14.51
N GLN A 157 -11.83 6.29 -15.09
CA GLN A 157 -10.56 6.26 -14.36
C GLN A 157 -10.04 7.66 -14.01
N ASN A 158 -10.24 8.66 -14.90
CA ASN A 158 -9.99 10.06 -14.56
C ASN A 158 -10.84 10.49 -13.36
N VAL A 159 -12.13 10.17 -13.36
CA VAL A 159 -13.04 10.49 -12.24
C VAL A 159 -12.56 9.83 -10.94
N GLN A 160 -12.09 8.58 -10.99
CA GLN A 160 -11.52 7.88 -9.84
C GLN A 160 -10.26 8.57 -9.33
N GLY A 161 -9.36 8.96 -10.22
CA GLY A 161 -8.14 9.71 -9.89
C GLY A 161 -8.43 11.07 -9.27
N GLU A 162 -9.42 11.79 -9.80
CA GLU A 162 -9.87 13.07 -9.25
C GLU A 162 -10.42 12.93 -7.84
N ILE A 163 -11.29 11.94 -7.61
CA ILE A 163 -11.85 11.66 -6.28
C ILE A 163 -10.71 11.29 -5.32
N ALA A 164 -9.76 10.44 -5.74
CA ALA A 164 -8.61 10.09 -4.94
C ALA A 164 -7.79 11.31 -4.54
N TYR A 165 -7.50 12.21 -5.50
CA TYR A 165 -6.77 13.44 -5.23
C TYR A 165 -7.48 14.32 -4.21
N VAL A 166 -8.79 14.57 -4.38
CA VAL A 166 -9.57 15.39 -3.43
C VAL A 166 -9.57 14.77 -2.04
N ILE A 167 -9.72 13.45 -1.93
CA ILE A 167 -9.66 12.73 -0.66
C ILE A 167 -8.28 12.91 -0.01
N LEU A 168 -7.19 12.63 -0.75
CA LEU A 168 -5.82 12.77 -0.26
C LEU A 168 -5.54 14.20 0.19
N TYR A 169 -5.97 15.17 -0.60
CA TYR A 169 -5.81 16.57 -0.28
C TYR A 169 -6.53 16.95 1.02
N GLN A 170 -7.78 16.50 1.22
CA GLN A 170 -8.53 16.76 2.46
C GLN A 170 -7.90 16.10 3.69
N LEU A 171 -7.30 14.92 3.54
CA LEU A 171 -6.72 14.16 4.64
C LEU A 171 -5.29 14.60 4.98
N LEU A 172 -4.45 14.82 3.98
CA LEU A 172 -3.01 15.03 4.16
C LEU A 172 -2.58 16.49 4.02
N LYS A 173 -3.37 17.33 3.32
CA LYS A 173 -3.08 18.75 3.10
C LYS A 173 -1.61 18.99 2.65
N ALA A 174 -0.84 19.71 3.48
CA ALA A 174 0.55 20.02 3.19
C ALA A 174 1.50 18.80 3.14
N GLN A 175 1.10 17.65 3.67
CA GLN A 175 1.90 16.42 3.63
C GLN A 175 1.75 15.65 2.32
N LEU A 176 0.77 16.01 1.47
CA LEU A 176 0.60 15.39 0.17
C LEU A 176 1.71 15.83 -0.78
N THR A 177 2.61 14.91 -1.12
CA THR A 177 3.77 15.17 -2.01
C THR A 177 3.45 14.95 -3.49
N SER A 178 2.40 14.16 -3.80
CA SER A 178 2.01 13.84 -5.18
C SER A 178 1.12 14.93 -5.75
N SER A 179 1.40 15.32 -7.00
CA SER A 179 0.53 16.23 -7.73
C SER A 179 -0.79 15.57 -8.14
N ARG A 180 -1.79 16.39 -8.50
CA ARG A 180 -3.06 15.90 -9.05
C ARG A 180 -2.83 15.05 -10.31
N ASN A 181 -1.97 15.53 -11.22
CA ASN A 181 -1.67 14.84 -12.47
C ASN A 181 -1.00 13.48 -12.24
N ASP A 182 -0.15 13.35 -11.22
CA ASP A 182 0.45 12.06 -10.87
C ASP A 182 -0.61 11.06 -10.42
N ILE A 183 -1.57 11.48 -9.61
CA ILE A 183 -2.63 10.61 -9.08
C ILE A 183 -3.61 10.22 -10.19
N VAL A 184 -4.06 11.19 -10.98
CA VAL A 184 -4.95 10.95 -12.14
C VAL A 184 -4.24 10.09 -13.20
N GLY A 185 -2.97 10.38 -13.48
CA GLY A 185 -2.14 9.59 -14.38
C GLY A 185 -1.96 8.15 -13.87
N ALA A 186 -1.83 7.96 -12.55
CA ALA A 186 -1.77 6.63 -11.96
C ALA A 186 -3.06 5.83 -12.15
N ALA A 187 -4.23 6.49 -12.09
CA ALA A 187 -5.52 5.86 -12.34
C ALA A 187 -5.68 5.38 -13.80
N ASN A 188 -5.05 6.08 -14.75
CA ASN A 188 -5.22 5.84 -16.20
C ASN A 188 -4.17 4.90 -16.82
N LYS A 189 -3.42 4.16 -16.02
CA LYS A 189 -2.39 3.24 -16.54
C LYS A 189 -2.94 2.03 -17.29
N VAL A 190 -4.17 1.65 -17.00
CA VAL A 190 -4.84 0.49 -17.59
C VAL A 190 -5.90 0.96 -18.57
N PRO A 191 -6.00 0.39 -19.78
CA PRO A 191 -7.09 0.70 -20.70
C PRO A 191 -8.46 0.42 -20.07
N ALA A 192 -9.42 1.35 -20.23
CA ALA A 192 -10.72 1.29 -19.55
C ALA A 192 -11.47 -0.03 -19.74
N ARG A 193 -11.45 -0.60 -20.96
CA ARG A 193 -12.10 -1.91 -21.26
C ARG A 193 -11.39 -3.09 -20.60
N ALA A 194 -10.05 -3.04 -20.49
CA ALA A 194 -9.28 -4.06 -19.78
C ALA A 194 -9.60 -4.00 -18.28
N PHE A 195 -9.66 -2.80 -17.72
CA PHE A 195 -10.04 -2.58 -16.32
C PHE A 195 -11.47 -3.05 -16.02
N GLU A 196 -12.44 -2.73 -16.90
CA GLU A 196 -13.81 -3.24 -16.79
C GLU A 196 -13.86 -4.76 -16.73
N ALA A 197 -13.17 -5.44 -17.66
CA ALA A 197 -13.11 -6.90 -17.69
C ALA A 197 -12.49 -7.47 -16.42
N TYR A 198 -11.41 -6.87 -15.92
CA TYR A 198 -10.77 -7.25 -14.66
C TYR A 198 -11.73 -7.15 -13.48
N ILE A 199 -12.43 -6.02 -13.30
CA ILE A 199 -13.39 -5.82 -12.21
C ILE A 199 -14.55 -6.82 -12.30
N LYS A 200 -15.06 -7.11 -13.50
CA LYS A 200 -16.08 -8.15 -13.68
C LYS A 200 -15.58 -9.54 -13.26
N GLY A 201 -14.32 -9.85 -13.50
CA GLY A 201 -13.67 -11.05 -12.99
C GLY A 201 -13.62 -11.10 -11.47
N LEU A 202 -13.28 -9.99 -10.81
CA LEU A 202 -13.28 -9.88 -9.35
C LEU A 202 -14.67 -10.05 -8.72
N LEU A 203 -15.72 -9.59 -9.41
CA LEU A 203 -17.12 -9.69 -8.95
C LEU A 203 -17.74 -11.05 -9.20
N THR A 204 -17.20 -11.84 -10.11
CA THR A 204 -17.70 -13.19 -10.39
C THR A 204 -17.43 -14.09 -9.19
N SER A 205 -18.41 -14.92 -8.81
CA SER A 205 -18.30 -15.83 -7.69
C SER A 205 -17.08 -16.76 -7.80
N GLU A 206 -16.42 -17.06 -6.70
CA GLU A 206 -15.33 -18.03 -6.65
C GLU A 206 -15.75 -19.44 -7.12
N SER A 207 -17.04 -19.76 -6.96
CA SER A 207 -17.61 -21.02 -7.46
C SER A 207 -17.73 -21.05 -8.98
N ASP A 208 -17.76 -19.92 -9.66
CA ASP A 208 -17.79 -19.82 -11.14
C ASP A 208 -16.39 -19.51 -11.69
N ALA A 209 -15.49 -20.44 -11.47
CA ALA A 209 -14.09 -20.30 -11.83
C ALA A 209 -13.88 -20.11 -13.35
N GLN A 210 -14.74 -20.71 -14.19
CA GLN A 210 -14.62 -20.61 -15.64
C GLN A 210 -14.96 -19.20 -16.13
N THR A 211 -16.00 -18.58 -15.62
CA THR A 211 -16.37 -17.20 -15.99
C THR A 211 -15.31 -16.22 -15.47
N ARG A 212 -14.76 -16.42 -14.25
CA ARG A 212 -13.65 -15.62 -13.75
C ARG A 212 -12.42 -15.70 -14.66
N GLU A 213 -12.03 -16.92 -15.04
CA GLU A 213 -10.91 -17.16 -15.95
C GLU A 213 -11.10 -16.41 -17.28
N ASN A 214 -12.31 -16.51 -17.87
CA ASN A 214 -12.63 -15.83 -19.12
C ASN A 214 -12.50 -14.31 -19.00
N PHE A 215 -12.99 -13.71 -17.92
CA PHE A 215 -12.88 -12.27 -17.68
C PHE A 215 -11.42 -11.82 -17.53
N PHE A 216 -10.62 -12.51 -16.73
CA PHE A 216 -9.21 -12.13 -16.54
C PHE A 216 -8.38 -12.33 -17.82
N LYS A 217 -8.59 -13.43 -18.56
CA LYS A 217 -7.94 -13.64 -19.85
C LYS A 217 -8.33 -12.57 -20.87
N ASN A 218 -9.62 -12.17 -20.88
CA ASN A 218 -10.09 -11.08 -21.75
C ASN A 218 -9.47 -9.74 -21.33
N ALA A 219 -9.34 -9.46 -20.04
CA ALA A 219 -8.66 -8.26 -19.54
C ALA A 219 -7.20 -8.22 -20.03
N MET A 220 -6.46 -9.32 -19.91
CA MET A 220 -5.08 -9.42 -20.41
C MET A 220 -4.99 -9.22 -21.92
N ARG A 221 -5.91 -9.84 -22.68
CA ARG A 221 -5.94 -9.71 -24.14
C ARG A 221 -6.20 -8.26 -24.55
N ILE A 222 -7.23 -7.61 -23.99
CA ILE A 222 -7.54 -6.21 -24.31
C ILE A 222 -6.36 -5.30 -23.94
N TYR A 223 -5.71 -5.56 -22.81
CA TYR A 223 -4.53 -4.81 -22.39
C TYR A 223 -3.37 -4.94 -23.39
N ALA A 224 -3.11 -6.15 -23.88
CA ALA A 224 -2.05 -6.42 -24.84
C ALA A 224 -2.35 -5.88 -26.25
N ASP A 225 -3.62 -5.77 -26.62
CA ASP A 225 -4.08 -5.28 -27.93
C ASP A 225 -4.21 -3.75 -27.99
N ASP A 226 -4.30 -3.06 -26.84
CA ASP A 226 -4.47 -1.60 -26.77
C ASP A 226 -3.19 -0.86 -27.21
N GLU A 227 -3.35 0.25 -27.94
CA GLU A 227 -2.21 1.01 -28.49
C GLU A 227 -1.26 1.55 -27.42
N LYS A 228 -1.80 1.93 -26.23
CA LYS A 228 -1.00 2.50 -25.12
C LYS A 228 -0.19 1.43 -24.40
N THR A 229 -0.66 0.19 -24.37
CA THR A 229 -0.09 -0.91 -23.58
C THR A 229 0.33 -2.09 -24.46
N LYS A 230 0.47 -1.87 -25.77
CA LYS A 230 0.69 -2.89 -26.80
C LYS A 230 1.79 -3.89 -26.45
N GLY A 231 1.42 -5.17 -26.45
CA GLY A 231 2.32 -6.27 -26.10
C GLY A 231 2.68 -6.36 -24.60
N GLY A 232 2.12 -5.47 -23.75
CA GLY A 232 2.33 -5.50 -22.31
C GLY A 232 1.50 -6.55 -21.59
N ILE A 233 1.85 -6.80 -20.35
CA ILE A 233 1.13 -7.74 -19.47
C ILE A 233 0.32 -6.96 -18.44
N TYR A 234 -0.98 -7.27 -18.32
CA TYR A 234 -1.82 -6.75 -17.24
C TYR A 234 -1.55 -7.54 -15.96
N SER A 235 -0.64 -7.03 -15.12
CA SER A 235 -0.09 -7.72 -13.96
C SER A 235 -1.15 -8.15 -12.95
N ASP A 236 -2.17 -7.32 -12.70
CA ASP A 236 -3.25 -7.67 -11.75
C ASP A 236 -4.07 -8.85 -12.25
N ALA A 237 -4.42 -8.86 -13.53
CA ALA A 237 -5.17 -9.97 -14.13
C ALA A 237 -4.34 -11.25 -14.20
N ALA A 238 -3.05 -11.16 -14.49
CA ALA A 238 -2.13 -12.30 -14.48
C ALA A 238 -1.98 -12.88 -13.07
N LEU A 239 -1.84 -12.03 -12.04
CA LEU A 239 -1.78 -12.44 -10.65
C LEU A 239 -3.06 -13.18 -10.22
N GLU A 240 -4.24 -12.65 -10.53
CA GLU A 240 -5.52 -13.27 -10.20
C GLU A 240 -5.73 -14.62 -10.92
N LEU A 241 -5.27 -14.76 -12.16
CA LEU A 241 -5.25 -16.05 -12.87
C LEU A 241 -4.31 -17.04 -12.19
N GLY A 242 -3.13 -16.61 -11.78
CA GLY A 242 -2.20 -17.44 -11.01
C GLY A 242 -2.85 -17.98 -9.75
N HIS A 243 -3.52 -17.13 -8.95
CA HIS A 243 -4.25 -17.55 -7.76
C HIS A 243 -5.44 -18.46 -8.07
N LEU A 244 -6.20 -18.18 -9.14
CA LEU A 244 -7.31 -19.01 -9.58
C LEU A 244 -6.87 -20.45 -9.86
N PHE A 245 -5.79 -20.62 -10.61
CA PHE A 245 -5.23 -21.93 -10.92
C PHE A 245 -4.57 -22.59 -9.71
N LEU A 246 -3.92 -21.83 -8.84
CA LEU A 246 -3.36 -22.34 -7.59
C LEU A 246 -4.46 -22.94 -6.69
N ASN A 247 -5.60 -22.25 -6.53
CA ASN A 247 -6.75 -22.73 -5.76
C ASN A 247 -7.35 -24.02 -6.35
N GLN A 248 -7.27 -24.18 -7.69
CA GLN A 248 -7.68 -25.39 -8.38
C GLN A 248 -6.62 -26.50 -8.35
N LYS A 249 -5.45 -26.27 -7.71
CA LYS A 249 -4.29 -27.16 -7.70
C LYS A 249 -3.71 -27.43 -9.10
N LYS A 250 -3.97 -26.56 -10.06
CA LYS A 250 -3.38 -26.58 -11.40
C LYS A 250 -2.05 -25.82 -11.39
N PHE A 251 -1.03 -26.48 -10.81
CA PHE A 251 0.24 -25.81 -10.49
C PHE A 251 1.01 -25.32 -11.72
N ALA A 252 1.01 -26.06 -12.81
CA ALA A 252 1.72 -25.65 -14.03
C ALA A 252 1.12 -24.38 -14.64
N GLU A 253 -0.20 -24.30 -14.71
CA GLU A 253 -0.92 -23.13 -15.18
C GLU A 253 -0.72 -21.93 -14.24
N ALA A 254 -0.77 -22.17 -12.92
CA ALA A 254 -0.52 -21.13 -11.93
C ALA A 254 0.87 -20.50 -12.11
N VAL A 255 1.92 -21.32 -12.23
CA VAL A 255 3.29 -20.86 -12.49
C VAL A 255 3.38 -20.11 -13.82
N THR A 256 2.68 -20.57 -14.87
CA THR A 256 2.66 -19.91 -16.16
C THR A 256 2.15 -18.47 -16.06
N PHE A 257 1.09 -18.22 -15.29
CA PHE A 257 0.55 -16.86 -15.14
C PHE A 257 1.36 -16.01 -14.15
N PHE A 258 1.82 -16.58 -13.05
CA PHE A 258 2.70 -15.86 -12.12
C PHE A 258 4.00 -15.41 -12.79
N SER A 259 4.60 -16.26 -13.65
CA SER A 259 5.85 -15.93 -14.36
C SER A 259 5.69 -14.85 -15.44
N GLN A 260 4.46 -14.56 -15.89
CA GLN A 260 4.20 -13.44 -16.80
C GLN A 260 4.24 -12.09 -16.07
N VAL A 261 4.12 -12.05 -14.75
CA VAL A 261 4.13 -10.80 -13.99
C VAL A 261 5.54 -10.17 -14.03
N PRO A 262 5.69 -8.95 -14.61
CA PRO A 262 6.99 -8.33 -14.79
C PRO A 262 7.67 -7.99 -13.45
N THR A 263 8.99 -8.12 -13.37
CA THR A 263 9.80 -7.82 -12.18
C THR A 263 9.65 -6.38 -11.68
N GLY A 264 9.31 -5.44 -12.55
CA GLY A 264 9.08 -4.03 -12.21
C GLY A 264 7.65 -3.72 -11.74
N SER A 265 6.74 -4.69 -11.74
CA SER A 265 5.36 -4.46 -11.29
C SER A 265 5.23 -4.63 -9.77
N GLY A 266 4.21 -3.97 -9.19
CA GLY A 266 3.90 -4.10 -7.77
C GLY A 266 3.46 -5.52 -7.37
N GLN A 267 2.99 -6.31 -8.33
CA GLN A 267 2.48 -7.66 -8.16
C GLN A 267 3.57 -8.73 -8.20
N TYR A 268 4.79 -8.38 -8.64
CA TYR A 268 5.88 -9.33 -8.86
C TYR A 268 6.27 -10.11 -7.59
N ALA A 269 6.41 -9.42 -6.47
CA ALA A 269 6.85 -10.06 -5.23
C ALA A 269 5.86 -11.14 -4.77
N GLU A 270 4.57 -10.89 -4.88
CA GLU A 270 3.51 -11.85 -4.57
C GLU A 270 3.55 -13.02 -5.56
N ALA A 271 3.59 -12.77 -6.86
CA ALA A 271 3.65 -13.80 -7.90
C ALA A 271 4.88 -14.71 -7.73
N ALA A 272 6.05 -14.14 -7.47
CA ALA A 272 7.28 -14.87 -7.25
C ALA A 272 7.22 -15.71 -5.95
N PHE A 273 6.66 -15.16 -4.86
CA PHE A 273 6.50 -15.91 -3.62
C PHE A 273 5.64 -17.16 -3.80
N TYR A 274 4.48 -17.03 -4.46
CA TYR A 274 3.61 -18.18 -4.72
C TYR A 274 4.20 -19.17 -5.73
N THR A 275 5.00 -18.69 -6.69
CA THR A 275 5.79 -19.58 -7.56
C THR A 275 6.78 -20.42 -6.74
N GLY A 276 7.49 -19.80 -5.80
CA GLY A 276 8.38 -20.52 -4.88
C GLY A 276 7.66 -21.54 -4.02
N LEU A 277 6.45 -21.21 -3.50
CA LEU A 277 5.62 -22.16 -2.75
C LEU A 277 5.14 -23.34 -3.60
N ILE A 278 4.78 -23.11 -4.88
CA ILE A 278 4.38 -24.19 -5.79
C ILE A 278 5.55 -25.14 -6.01
N HIS A 279 6.75 -24.64 -6.28
CA HIS A 279 7.93 -25.46 -6.42
C HIS A 279 8.23 -26.26 -5.16
N TRP A 280 8.09 -25.64 -3.98
CA TRP A 280 8.23 -26.33 -2.70
C TRP A 280 7.20 -27.45 -2.53
N GLN A 281 5.92 -27.22 -2.84
CA GLN A 281 4.88 -28.26 -2.76
C GLN A 281 5.13 -29.45 -3.71
N GLN A 282 5.86 -29.22 -4.79
CA GLN A 282 6.30 -30.24 -5.75
C GLN A 282 7.65 -30.87 -5.38
N GLU A 283 8.20 -30.56 -4.20
CA GLU A 283 9.51 -31.00 -3.71
C GLU A 283 10.69 -30.53 -4.59
N ASN A 284 10.47 -29.53 -5.44
CA ASN A 284 11.47 -28.89 -6.28
C ASN A 284 12.24 -27.82 -5.47
N TYR A 285 12.95 -28.23 -4.44
CA TYR A 285 13.57 -27.32 -3.47
C TYR A 285 14.55 -26.32 -4.07
N GLU A 286 15.36 -26.75 -5.02
CA GLU A 286 16.33 -25.87 -5.68
C GLU A 286 15.66 -24.70 -6.38
N GLN A 287 14.60 -24.97 -7.15
CA GLN A 287 13.81 -23.96 -7.85
C GLN A 287 13.06 -23.05 -6.86
N ALA A 288 12.50 -23.63 -5.79
CA ALA A 288 11.85 -22.86 -4.73
C ALA A 288 12.82 -21.85 -4.10
N LEU A 289 14.01 -22.29 -3.71
CA LEU A 289 15.03 -21.46 -3.10
C LEU A 289 15.57 -20.40 -4.08
N ALA A 290 15.74 -20.74 -5.37
CA ALA A 290 16.21 -19.79 -6.39
C ALA A 290 15.25 -18.60 -6.56
N VAL A 291 13.93 -18.85 -6.46
CA VAL A 291 12.91 -17.80 -6.56
C VAL A 291 12.78 -16.99 -5.26
N LEU A 292 12.88 -17.65 -4.10
CA LEU A 292 12.59 -17.01 -2.80
C LEU A 292 13.77 -16.22 -2.23
N ARG A 293 15.03 -16.60 -2.51
CA ARG A 293 16.23 -15.89 -2.00
C ARG A 293 16.23 -14.39 -2.33
N PRO A 294 16.02 -13.96 -3.59
CA PRO A 294 15.96 -12.53 -3.91
C PRO A 294 14.86 -11.78 -3.17
N LEU A 295 13.72 -12.44 -2.93
CA LEU A 295 12.60 -11.84 -2.21
C LEU A 295 12.92 -11.58 -0.74
N ALA A 296 13.71 -12.44 -0.10
CA ALA A 296 14.09 -12.27 1.31
C ALA A 296 14.87 -10.97 1.54
N ASP A 297 15.82 -10.66 0.64
CA ASP A 297 16.61 -9.43 0.70
C ASP A 297 15.78 -8.19 0.40
N ASP A 298 14.82 -8.32 -0.51
CA ASP A 298 13.98 -7.23 -0.97
C ASP A 298 12.86 -6.90 0.01
N LEU A 299 12.16 -7.91 0.52
CA LEU A 299 10.94 -7.71 1.33
C LEU A 299 11.25 -7.56 2.82
N LYS A 300 12.27 -8.27 3.33
CA LYS A 300 12.63 -8.29 4.76
C LYS A 300 11.45 -8.63 5.67
N LEU A 301 10.52 -9.46 5.19
CA LEU A 301 9.34 -9.89 5.92
C LEU A 301 9.65 -11.15 6.74
N THR A 302 9.19 -11.19 7.99
CA THR A 302 9.33 -12.34 8.90
C THR A 302 8.82 -13.63 8.27
N SER A 303 7.64 -13.59 7.65
CA SER A 303 7.01 -14.74 6.99
C SER A 303 7.83 -15.25 5.78
N VAL A 304 8.50 -14.36 5.03
CA VAL A 304 9.40 -14.73 3.92
C VAL A 304 10.66 -15.38 4.47
N TYR A 305 11.28 -14.82 5.51
CA TYR A 305 12.43 -15.41 6.18
C TYR A 305 12.08 -16.79 6.75
N ASN A 306 10.94 -16.92 7.44
CA ASN A 306 10.48 -18.19 8.00
C ASN A 306 10.27 -19.24 6.91
N THR A 307 9.59 -18.89 5.81
CA THR A 307 9.33 -19.80 4.69
C THR A 307 10.61 -20.22 3.98
N LEU A 308 11.49 -19.28 3.67
CA LEU A 308 12.76 -19.57 3.02
C LEU A 308 13.65 -20.47 3.89
N GLY A 309 13.74 -20.16 5.19
CA GLY A 309 14.50 -20.97 6.14
C GLY A 309 13.93 -22.37 6.31
N ALA A 310 12.58 -22.52 6.39
CA ALA A 310 11.92 -23.80 6.47
C ALA A 310 12.18 -24.66 5.22
N ILE A 311 12.11 -24.07 4.03
CA ILE A 311 12.39 -24.77 2.76
C ILE A 311 13.87 -25.18 2.67
N ALA A 312 14.80 -24.32 3.10
CA ALA A 312 16.23 -24.65 3.11
C ALA A 312 16.55 -25.84 4.04
N VAL A 313 15.94 -25.87 5.24
CA VAL A 313 16.08 -27.01 6.17
C VAL A 313 15.52 -28.31 5.55
N GLN A 314 14.35 -28.24 4.88
CA GLN A 314 13.78 -29.42 4.21
C GLN A 314 14.65 -29.87 3.04
N ALA A 315 15.18 -28.93 2.25
CA ALA A 315 16.11 -29.23 1.16
C ALA A 315 17.37 -29.91 1.68
N SER A 316 17.94 -29.45 2.79
CA SER A 316 19.07 -30.08 3.48
C SER A 316 18.77 -31.54 3.86
N ARG A 317 17.57 -31.79 4.40
CA ARG A 317 17.13 -33.16 4.80
C ARG A 317 16.90 -34.07 3.60
N ALA A 318 16.43 -33.52 2.49
CA ALA A 318 16.21 -34.26 1.24
C ALA A 318 17.51 -34.59 0.50
N GLU A 319 18.57 -33.78 0.71
CA GLU A 319 19.87 -33.95 0.04
C GLU A 319 20.67 -35.12 0.64
N LYS A 320 20.63 -36.26 -0.07
CA LYS A 320 21.30 -37.50 0.38
C LYS A 320 22.65 -37.76 -0.27
N LYS A 321 22.93 -37.09 -1.39
CA LYS A 321 24.09 -37.39 -2.23
C LYS A 321 25.31 -36.52 -1.91
N ASN A 322 25.08 -35.29 -1.49
CA ASN A 322 26.12 -34.30 -1.25
C ASN A 322 26.02 -33.71 0.15
N LYS A 323 26.78 -34.32 1.09
CA LYS A 323 26.76 -33.86 2.49
C LYS A 323 27.16 -32.38 2.63
N GLY A 324 28.15 -31.90 1.85
CA GLY A 324 28.58 -30.51 1.91
C GLY A 324 27.48 -29.54 1.42
N ASN A 325 26.63 -29.95 0.49
CA ASN A 325 25.49 -29.17 0.07
C ASN A 325 24.37 -29.21 1.14
N ALA A 326 24.13 -30.38 1.74
CA ALA A 326 23.17 -30.52 2.84
C ALA A 326 23.56 -29.61 4.03
N ASP A 327 24.84 -29.59 4.41
CA ASP A 327 25.34 -28.74 5.50
C ASP A 327 25.17 -27.24 5.17
N LYS A 328 25.46 -26.82 3.92
CA LYS A 328 25.23 -25.42 3.47
C LYS A 328 23.77 -25.03 3.56
N LEU A 329 22.86 -25.88 3.08
CA LEU A 329 21.42 -25.65 3.12
C LEU A 329 20.91 -25.58 4.58
N MET A 330 21.46 -26.42 5.49
CA MET A 330 21.12 -26.33 6.91
C MET A 330 21.57 -25.00 7.51
N GLN A 331 22.78 -24.54 7.23
CA GLN A 331 23.28 -23.27 7.74
C GLN A 331 22.47 -22.09 7.18
N GLU A 332 22.14 -22.11 5.90
CA GLU A 332 21.25 -21.12 5.28
C GLU A 332 19.86 -21.11 5.98
N GLY A 333 19.30 -22.29 6.20
CA GLY A 333 18.02 -22.42 6.90
C GLY A 333 18.08 -21.85 8.30
N LEU A 334 19.11 -22.16 9.07
CA LEU A 334 19.32 -21.63 10.42
C LEU A 334 19.47 -20.10 10.42
N GLU A 335 20.18 -19.51 9.45
CA GLU A 335 20.36 -18.07 9.35
C GLU A 335 19.00 -17.35 9.11
N PHE A 336 18.20 -17.82 8.16
CA PHE A 336 16.91 -17.21 7.86
C PHE A 336 15.89 -17.43 8.98
N LEU A 337 15.85 -18.63 9.59
CA LEU A 337 14.95 -18.89 10.73
C LEU A 337 15.34 -18.07 11.96
N LYS A 338 16.64 -17.83 12.17
CA LYS A 338 17.09 -16.91 13.21
C LYS A 338 16.60 -15.49 12.96
N LYS A 339 16.76 -14.97 11.74
CA LYS A 339 16.24 -13.64 11.35
C LYS A 339 14.73 -13.56 11.59
N ALA A 340 13.98 -14.62 11.22
CA ALA A 340 12.54 -14.67 11.44
C ALA A 340 12.18 -14.67 12.94
N ALA A 341 12.84 -15.49 13.75
CA ALA A 341 12.57 -15.61 15.19
C ALA A 341 12.93 -14.34 15.98
N GLU A 342 13.92 -13.56 15.52
CA GLU A 342 14.36 -12.31 16.11
C GLU A 342 13.57 -11.07 15.63
N SER A 343 12.87 -11.17 14.51
CA SER A 343 12.12 -10.03 13.90
C SER A 343 10.94 -9.58 14.75
N SER A 344 10.33 -10.49 15.53
CA SER A 344 9.19 -10.18 16.39
C SER A 344 9.13 -11.10 17.62
N THR A 345 8.70 -10.55 18.74
CA THR A 345 8.53 -11.31 20.00
C THR A 345 7.38 -12.32 19.92
N ASN A 346 6.41 -12.13 19.04
CA ASN A 346 5.17 -12.92 18.96
C ASN A 346 5.17 -14.01 17.89
N GLU A 347 6.29 -14.21 17.16
CA GLU A 347 6.38 -15.16 16.05
C GLU A 347 6.59 -16.59 16.53
N SER A 348 5.52 -17.21 16.98
CA SER A 348 5.54 -18.59 17.53
C SER A 348 6.00 -19.62 16.51
N ASN A 349 5.55 -19.51 15.24
CA ASN A 349 5.91 -20.47 14.19
C ASN A 349 7.38 -20.35 13.78
N ALA A 350 7.91 -19.15 13.68
CA ALA A 350 9.32 -18.92 13.39
C ALA A 350 10.24 -19.48 14.50
N LYS A 351 9.87 -19.28 15.77
CA LYS A 351 10.60 -19.85 16.92
C LYS A 351 10.53 -21.36 16.95
N PHE A 352 9.37 -21.94 16.62
CA PHE A 352 9.21 -23.39 16.51
C PHE A 352 10.12 -23.96 15.42
N ASN A 353 10.09 -23.38 14.23
CA ASN A 353 10.91 -23.82 13.10
C ASN A 353 12.41 -23.67 13.41
N TYR A 354 12.80 -22.56 14.02
CA TYR A 354 14.17 -22.36 14.44
C TYR A 354 14.60 -23.37 15.50
N GLY A 355 13.74 -23.66 16.49
CA GLY A 355 13.97 -24.69 17.49
C GLY A 355 14.16 -26.08 16.86
N LEU A 356 13.30 -26.44 15.87
CA LEU A 356 13.43 -27.71 15.14
C LEU A 356 14.73 -27.76 14.32
N ALA A 357 15.08 -26.71 13.63
CA ALA A 357 16.32 -26.63 12.85
C ALA A 357 17.57 -26.77 13.74
N LEU A 358 17.59 -26.10 14.90
CA LEU A 358 18.65 -26.23 15.90
C LEU A 358 18.74 -27.68 16.44
N TYR A 359 17.60 -28.31 16.74
CA TYR A 359 17.59 -29.73 17.15
C TYR A 359 18.24 -30.62 16.07
N LEU A 360 17.86 -30.42 14.81
CA LEU A 360 18.41 -31.18 13.68
C LEU A 360 19.92 -30.93 13.47
N ASN A 361 20.41 -29.76 13.85
CA ASN A 361 21.81 -29.39 13.83
C ASN A 361 22.58 -29.82 15.11
N ASN A 362 21.93 -30.50 16.05
CA ASN A 362 22.43 -30.91 17.36
C ASN A 362 22.70 -29.77 18.36
N ASP A 363 22.18 -28.58 18.13
CA ASP A 363 22.29 -27.42 19.02
C ASP A 363 21.13 -27.42 20.05
N PHE A 364 21.12 -28.43 20.93
CA PHE A 364 20.00 -28.74 21.80
C PHE A 364 19.71 -27.62 22.82
N ALA A 365 20.74 -26.96 23.35
CA ALA A 365 20.57 -25.88 24.33
C ALA A 365 19.80 -24.70 23.73
N ASP A 366 20.21 -24.24 22.56
CA ASP A 366 19.53 -23.14 21.85
C ASP A 366 18.15 -23.59 21.32
N SER A 367 18.00 -24.85 20.91
CA SER A 367 16.68 -25.41 20.56
C SER A 367 15.70 -25.26 21.71
N ALA A 368 16.06 -25.71 22.91
CA ALA A 368 15.20 -25.60 24.09
C ALA A 368 14.84 -24.13 24.42
N LYS A 369 15.80 -23.21 24.25
CA LYS A 369 15.59 -21.77 24.44
C LYS A 369 14.55 -21.20 23.48
N GLN A 370 14.51 -21.65 22.23
CA GLN A 370 13.52 -21.21 21.24
C GLN A 370 12.15 -21.84 21.44
N LEU A 371 12.07 -23.09 21.90
CA LEU A 371 10.81 -23.81 22.05
C LEU A 371 10.00 -23.39 23.29
N ARG A 372 10.64 -22.99 24.39
CA ARG A 372 9.93 -22.56 25.61
C ARG A 372 8.97 -21.38 25.37
N PRO A 373 9.33 -20.30 24.66
CA PRO A 373 8.40 -19.22 24.33
C PRO A 373 7.23 -19.66 23.45
N VAL A 374 7.39 -20.68 22.60
CA VAL A 374 6.29 -21.24 21.79
C VAL A 374 5.18 -21.76 22.70
N LEU A 375 5.54 -22.48 23.73
CA LEU A 375 4.58 -23.02 24.72
C LEU A 375 3.95 -21.93 25.60
N ALA A 376 4.65 -20.84 25.84
CA ALA A 376 4.10 -19.67 26.54
C ALA A 376 2.99 -18.99 25.72
N SER A 377 3.14 -18.95 24.39
CA SER A 377 2.13 -18.36 23.49
C SER A 377 1.00 -19.33 23.16
N ASN A 378 1.27 -20.64 23.08
CA ASN A 378 0.28 -21.70 22.83
C ASN A 378 0.52 -22.90 23.76
N SER A 379 -0.15 -22.90 24.90
CA SER A 379 -0.04 -23.94 25.93
C SER A 379 -0.67 -25.30 25.54
N ARG A 380 -1.19 -25.45 24.32
CA ARG A 380 -1.76 -26.70 23.78
C ARG A 380 -1.01 -27.22 22.56
N ASP A 381 0.15 -26.68 22.26
CA ASP A 381 0.96 -27.09 21.11
C ASP A 381 1.67 -28.41 21.37
N GLY A 382 1.00 -29.53 21.05
CA GLY A 382 1.50 -30.88 21.32
C GLY A 382 2.82 -31.19 20.58
N GLU A 383 3.03 -30.68 19.37
CA GLU A 383 4.29 -30.88 18.63
C GLU A 383 5.44 -30.09 19.24
N ALA A 384 5.17 -28.89 19.76
CA ALA A 384 6.18 -28.11 20.49
C ALA A 384 6.54 -28.78 21.82
N TYR A 385 5.57 -29.35 22.54
CA TYR A 385 5.83 -30.17 23.74
C TYR A 385 6.68 -31.37 23.41
N PHE A 386 6.33 -32.13 22.36
CA PHE A 386 7.08 -33.29 21.94
C PHE A 386 8.53 -32.94 21.59
N LEU A 387 8.73 -31.95 20.73
CA LEU A 387 10.07 -31.53 20.32
C LEU A 387 10.91 -31.03 21.50
N LEU A 388 10.30 -30.26 22.42
CA LEU A 388 11.00 -29.80 23.61
C LEU A 388 11.37 -30.97 24.53
N ALA A 389 10.47 -31.95 24.73
CA ALA A 389 10.78 -33.16 25.50
C ALA A 389 12.00 -33.87 24.91
N LYS A 390 12.01 -34.12 23.58
CA LYS A 390 13.13 -34.77 22.89
C LYS A 390 14.44 -33.97 22.97
N THR A 391 14.32 -32.64 22.96
CA THR A 391 15.47 -31.74 23.15
C THR A 391 16.05 -31.85 24.57
N LEU A 392 15.18 -31.84 25.59
CA LEU A 392 15.58 -31.97 26.98
C LEU A 392 16.13 -33.36 27.30
N GLU A 393 15.60 -34.43 26.70
CA GLU A 393 16.19 -35.79 26.78
C GLU A 393 17.65 -35.81 26.31
N LYS A 394 17.97 -35.09 25.21
CA LYS A 394 19.34 -34.97 24.70
C LYS A 394 20.26 -34.18 25.64
N LEU A 395 19.71 -33.25 26.41
CA LEU A 395 20.45 -32.47 27.42
C LEU A 395 20.57 -33.20 28.78
N GLY A 396 19.90 -34.32 28.97
CA GLY A 396 19.83 -35.03 30.26
C GLY A 396 18.98 -34.31 31.32
N ASP A 397 18.08 -33.40 30.89
CA ASP A 397 17.21 -32.65 31.78
C ASP A 397 16.05 -33.52 32.28
N THR A 398 15.91 -33.64 33.58
CA THR A 398 14.88 -34.48 34.23
C THR A 398 13.46 -34.01 33.96
N THR A 399 13.24 -32.74 33.60
CA THR A 399 11.93 -32.19 33.25
C THR A 399 11.40 -32.69 31.91
N ALA A 400 12.23 -33.38 31.09
CA ALA A 400 11.82 -33.94 29.81
C ALA A 400 10.54 -34.80 29.89
N THR A 401 10.41 -35.60 30.97
CA THR A 401 9.25 -36.45 31.20
C THR A 401 7.95 -35.67 31.35
N ASP A 402 7.99 -34.50 31.99
CA ASP A 402 6.80 -33.67 32.18
C ASP A 402 6.31 -33.09 30.84
N PHE A 403 7.23 -32.63 30.00
CA PHE A 403 6.90 -32.15 28.65
C PHE A 403 6.41 -33.29 27.74
N ASP A 404 6.97 -34.48 27.84
CA ASP A 404 6.50 -35.65 27.10
C ASP A 404 5.07 -36.04 27.50
N ASN A 405 4.75 -36.02 28.80
CA ASN A 405 3.38 -36.26 29.28
C ASN A 405 2.39 -35.22 28.72
N GLN A 406 2.78 -33.97 28.62
CA GLN A 406 1.93 -32.95 27.97
C GLN A 406 1.78 -33.20 26.46
N ALA A 407 2.84 -33.61 25.77
CA ALA A 407 2.76 -34.00 24.36
C ALA A 407 1.74 -35.14 24.15
N ARG A 408 1.78 -36.18 24.98
CA ARG A 408 0.78 -37.31 24.97
C ARG A 408 -0.63 -36.78 25.15
N ARG A 409 -0.82 -35.84 26.04
CA ARG A 409 -2.14 -35.27 26.33
C ARG A 409 -2.72 -34.47 25.16
N PHE A 410 -1.89 -33.77 24.37
CA PHE A 410 -2.34 -32.90 23.29
C PHE A 410 -2.29 -33.55 21.90
N LEU A 411 -1.50 -34.60 21.70
CA LEU A 411 -1.38 -35.35 20.42
C LEU A 411 -2.23 -36.64 20.42
N THR A 412 -3.49 -36.52 20.79
CA THR A 412 -4.40 -37.67 20.92
C THR A 412 -5.02 -38.13 19.60
N GLU A 413 -5.18 -37.21 18.63
CA GLU A 413 -5.84 -37.48 17.36
C GLU A 413 -5.03 -38.49 16.53
N ASN A 414 -5.73 -39.50 15.95
CA ASN A 414 -5.16 -40.46 15.02
C ASN A 414 -3.87 -41.16 15.51
N ASN A 415 -3.73 -41.38 16.82
CA ASN A 415 -2.51 -41.94 17.43
C ASN A 415 -1.23 -41.12 17.09
N ARG A 416 -1.37 -39.83 16.91
CA ARG A 416 -0.30 -38.91 16.47
C ARG A 416 0.96 -39.02 17.34
N TYR A 417 0.78 -39.07 18.69
CA TYR A 417 1.90 -39.21 19.60
C TYR A 417 2.66 -40.52 19.37
N ALA A 418 1.96 -41.65 19.35
CA ALA A 418 2.59 -42.98 19.22
C ALA A 418 3.35 -43.11 17.88
N LYS A 419 2.81 -42.54 16.82
CA LYS A 419 3.48 -42.48 15.51
C LYS A 419 4.76 -41.67 15.57
N LEU A 420 4.71 -40.46 16.11
CA LEU A 420 5.89 -39.59 16.26
C LEU A 420 6.97 -40.25 17.12
N GLU A 421 6.59 -40.85 18.23
CA GLU A 421 7.52 -41.53 19.13
C GLU A 421 8.20 -42.73 18.45
N THR A 422 7.44 -43.52 17.67
CA THR A 422 7.97 -44.66 16.91
C THR A 422 8.97 -44.18 15.83
N ASP A 423 8.57 -43.19 15.06
CA ASP A 423 9.42 -42.62 14.01
C ASP A 423 10.70 -42.01 14.60
N TRP A 424 10.58 -41.29 15.72
CA TRP A 424 11.72 -40.65 16.40
C TRP A 424 12.73 -41.66 16.95
N LYS A 425 12.24 -42.77 17.54
CA LYS A 425 13.09 -43.87 17.99
C LYS A 425 13.82 -44.56 16.84
N ALA A 426 13.21 -44.57 15.66
CA ALA A 426 13.81 -45.07 14.43
C ALA A 426 14.77 -44.02 13.74
N GLY A 427 15.02 -42.89 14.37
CA GLY A 427 15.83 -41.80 13.81
C GLY A 427 15.15 -40.98 12.71
N LYS A 428 13.84 -41.18 12.52
CA LYS A 428 13.04 -40.44 11.53
C LYS A 428 12.42 -39.20 12.18
N THR A 429 12.89 -38.03 11.82
CA THR A 429 12.39 -36.78 12.36
C THR A 429 11.37 -36.08 11.44
N ASP A 430 11.02 -36.69 10.30
CA ASP A 430 10.14 -36.16 9.27
C ASP A 430 8.67 -36.04 9.71
N GLY A 431 8.30 -36.69 10.82
CA GLY A 431 6.97 -36.60 11.38
C GLY A 431 6.58 -35.20 11.90
N ILE A 432 7.53 -34.35 12.24
CA ILE A 432 7.27 -32.95 12.62
C ILE A 432 7.52 -32.06 11.42
N ASN A 433 6.49 -31.31 11.03
CA ASN A 433 6.55 -30.41 9.88
C ASN A 433 7.00 -29.01 10.29
N LEU A 434 7.81 -28.40 9.43
CA LEU A 434 8.10 -26.98 9.50
C LEU A 434 6.84 -26.17 9.15
N ARG A 435 6.63 -25.09 9.87
CA ARG A 435 5.42 -24.25 9.78
C ARG A 435 5.66 -23.12 8.79
N VAL A 436 5.22 -23.31 7.55
CA VAL A 436 5.32 -22.30 6.49
C VAL A 436 4.19 -21.29 6.66
N GLU A 437 4.51 -20.03 6.50
CA GLU A 437 3.57 -18.90 6.59
C GLU A 437 3.52 -18.14 5.28
N GLN A 438 2.32 -17.64 4.97
CA GLN A 438 2.10 -16.79 3.81
C GLN A 438 1.96 -15.35 4.29
N PRO A 439 2.70 -14.38 3.72
CA PRO A 439 2.47 -12.97 3.96
C PRO A 439 1.04 -12.57 3.57
N ALA A 440 0.49 -11.55 4.23
CA ALA A 440 -0.73 -10.95 3.72
C ALA A 440 -0.42 -10.20 2.40
N ARG A 441 -1.37 -10.17 1.46
CA ARG A 441 -1.18 -9.50 0.14
C ARG A 441 -0.69 -8.06 0.28
N LYS A 442 -1.18 -7.31 1.28
CA LYS A 442 -0.75 -5.94 1.57
C LYS A 442 0.74 -5.83 1.87
N ASP A 443 1.34 -6.86 2.47
CA ASP A 443 2.75 -6.82 2.89
C ASP A 443 3.68 -6.88 1.68
N PHE A 444 3.28 -7.54 0.58
CA PHE A 444 4.01 -7.51 -0.67
C PHE A 444 4.02 -6.13 -1.34
N VAL A 445 2.90 -5.40 -1.27
CA VAL A 445 2.74 -4.09 -1.93
C VAL A 445 3.50 -2.99 -1.20
N SER A 446 3.53 -3.00 0.14
CA SER A 446 4.16 -1.95 0.94
C SER A 446 5.65 -1.78 0.66
N VAL A 447 6.37 -2.86 0.37
CA VAL A 447 7.82 -2.82 0.08
C VAL A 447 8.12 -2.22 -1.29
N VAL A 448 7.30 -2.47 -2.29
CA VAL A 448 7.49 -1.89 -3.63
C VAL A 448 7.28 -0.37 -3.62
N LEU A 449 6.35 0.13 -2.81
CA LEU A 449 6.13 1.57 -2.64
C LEU A 449 7.36 2.25 -2.01
N ILE A 450 7.99 1.63 -1.03
CA ILE A 450 9.23 2.14 -0.40
C ILE A 450 10.38 2.18 -1.42
N LYS A 451 10.55 1.15 -2.26
CA LYS A 451 11.60 1.14 -3.31
C LYS A 451 11.36 2.17 -4.41
N LYS A 452 10.11 2.41 -4.82
CA LYS A 452 9.79 3.46 -5.81
C LYS A 452 10.12 4.88 -5.31
N GLN A 453 10.10 5.10 -3.99
CA GLN A 453 10.53 6.37 -3.41
C GLN A 453 12.06 6.54 -3.37
N ALA A 454 12.83 5.44 -3.39
CA ALA A 454 14.29 5.47 -3.31
C ALA A 454 15.01 5.60 -4.67
N THR A 455 14.30 5.45 -5.79
CA THR A 455 14.89 5.58 -7.13
C THR A 455 14.07 6.62 -7.92
N PRO A 456 14.61 7.81 -8.20
CA PRO A 456 14.00 8.69 -9.18
C PRO A 456 14.17 8.04 -10.56
N THR A 457 13.23 7.18 -10.93
CA THR A 457 13.15 6.70 -12.30
C THR A 457 12.61 7.88 -13.11
N GLN A 458 13.46 8.45 -13.95
CA GLN A 458 13.03 9.37 -14.99
C GLN A 458 12.04 8.60 -15.88
N THR A 459 10.76 8.78 -15.61
CA THR A 459 9.71 8.45 -16.58
C THR A 459 10.01 9.30 -17.82
N PRO A 460 9.94 8.75 -19.03
CA PRO A 460 10.00 9.61 -20.21
C PRO A 460 8.94 10.70 -20.02
N LEU A 461 9.37 11.96 -20.07
CA LEU A 461 8.49 13.13 -19.97
C LEU A 461 7.36 12.94 -20.96
N SER A 462 6.12 13.15 -20.54
CA SER A 462 4.98 13.18 -21.45
C SER A 462 5.23 14.30 -22.48
N GLU A 463 4.59 14.23 -23.64
CA GLU A 463 4.68 15.31 -24.63
C GLU A 463 4.31 16.67 -23.99
N THR A 464 3.30 16.65 -23.11
CA THR A 464 2.82 17.83 -22.38
C THR A 464 3.85 18.32 -21.35
N ASP A 465 4.52 17.43 -20.61
CA ASP A 465 5.61 17.79 -19.70
C ASP A 465 6.79 18.41 -20.46
N THR A 466 7.10 17.85 -21.64
CA THR A 466 8.15 18.39 -22.51
C THR A 466 7.81 19.79 -22.98
N LEU A 467 6.57 20.01 -23.44
CA LEU A 467 6.08 21.33 -23.84
C LEU A 467 6.07 22.32 -22.65
N LEU A 468 5.67 21.87 -21.46
CA LEU A 468 5.67 22.72 -20.27
C LEU A 468 7.09 23.13 -19.88
N ALA A 469 8.05 22.21 -19.90
CA ALA A 469 9.47 22.51 -19.66
C ALA A 469 10.04 23.48 -20.71
N GLN A 470 9.63 23.32 -21.99
CA GLN A 470 9.99 24.25 -23.05
C GLN A 470 9.40 25.66 -22.79
N ALA A 471 8.14 25.75 -22.40
CA ALA A 471 7.50 27.02 -22.07
C ALA A 471 8.19 27.72 -20.88
N GLN A 472 8.58 26.94 -19.83
CA GLN A 472 9.36 27.46 -18.71
C GLN A 472 10.72 28.01 -19.14
N THR A 473 11.37 27.33 -20.10
CA THR A 473 12.66 27.80 -20.65
C THR A 473 12.48 29.10 -21.43
N PHE A 474 11.47 29.23 -22.27
CA PHE A 474 11.15 30.48 -22.97
C PHE A 474 10.85 31.61 -21.99
N TYR A 475 10.03 31.33 -20.97
CA TYR A 475 9.73 32.31 -19.93
C TYR A 475 11.01 32.81 -19.20
N LYS A 476 11.90 31.89 -18.79
CA LYS A 476 13.17 32.25 -18.13
C LYS A 476 14.07 33.11 -19.02
N ASN A 477 14.03 32.89 -20.32
CA ASN A 477 14.81 33.61 -21.32
C ASN A 477 14.15 34.95 -21.74
N GLY A 478 12.96 35.26 -21.23
CA GLY A 478 12.24 36.48 -21.59
C GLY A 478 11.44 36.41 -22.89
N ASN A 479 11.37 35.24 -23.51
CA ASN A 479 10.64 34.99 -24.76
C ASN A 479 9.17 34.67 -24.46
N ASP A 480 8.42 35.71 -24.06
CA ASP A 480 7.05 35.55 -23.57
C ASP A 480 6.06 35.09 -24.65
N ASP A 481 6.24 35.53 -25.89
CA ASP A 481 5.33 35.14 -27.00
C ASP A 481 5.47 33.68 -27.37
N GLU A 482 6.70 33.18 -27.41
CA GLU A 482 6.99 31.76 -27.62
C GLU A 482 6.47 30.90 -26.45
N ALA A 483 6.70 31.36 -25.21
CA ALA A 483 6.18 30.70 -24.02
C ALA A 483 4.65 30.57 -24.07
N MET A 484 3.94 31.67 -24.37
CA MET A 484 2.48 31.68 -24.49
C MET A 484 2.00 30.78 -25.62
N THR A 485 2.72 30.68 -26.73
CA THR A 485 2.37 29.81 -27.86
C THR A 485 2.47 28.35 -27.48
N VAL A 486 3.52 27.97 -26.75
CA VAL A 486 3.68 26.60 -26.25
C VAL A 486 2.66 26.29 -25.16
N LEU A 487 2.38 27.24 -24.24
CA LEU A 487 1.37 27.07 -23.19
C LEU A 487 -0.04 26.85 -23.74
N ARG A 488 -0.39 27.49 -24.85
CA ARG A 488 -1.67 27.20 -25.54
C ARG A 488 -1.75 25.75 -26.01
N LYS A 489 -0.65 25.18 -26.54
CA LYS A 489 -0.62 23.76 -26.90
C LYS A 489 -0.76 22.86 -25.68
N VAL A 490 -0.08 23.18 -24.59
CA VAL A 490 -0.25 22.48 -23.30
C VAL A 490 -1.72 22.48 -22.88
N LEU A 491 -2.39 23.64 -22.89
CA LEU A 491 -3.78 23.76 -22.45
C LEU A 491 -4.80 23.15 -23.42
N VAL A 492 -4.45 22.94 -24.69
CA VAL A 492 -5.29 22.15 -25.62
C VAL A 492 -5.26 20.68 -25.21
N SER A 493 -4.10 20.15 -24.83
CA SER A 493 -3.95 18.74 -24.43
C SER A 493 -4.35 18.53 -22.96
N GLU A 494 -4.04 19.50 -22.08
CA GLU A 494 -4.32 19.48 -20.65
C GLU A 494 -4.99 20.78 -20.20
N PRO A 495 -6.31 20.94 -20.41
CA PRO A 495 -7.03 22.19 -20.08
C PRO A 495 -7.00 22.55 -18.59
N MET A 496 -6.60 21.62 -17.74
CA MET A 496 -6.58 21.77 -16.27
C MET A 496 -5.16 21.88 -15.71
N SER A 497 -4.16 22.12 -16.55
CA SER A 497 -2.75 22.23 -16.12
C SER A 497 -2.52 23.48 -15.26
N ALA A 498 -2.47 23.29 -13.93
CA ALA A 498 -2.22 24.36 -12.97
C ALA A 498 -0.90 25.09 -13.25
N GLN A 499 0.14 24.35 -13.63
CA GLN A 499 1.45 24.90 -13.96
C GLN A 499 1.41 25.76 -15.23
N ALA A 500 0.62 25.38 -16.22
CA ALA A 500 0.46 26.20 -17.43
C ALA A 500 -0.25 27.53 -17.11
N TYR A 501 -1.30 27.51 -16.28
CA TYR A 501 -1.98 28.74 -15.85
C TYR A 501 -1.12 29.59 -14.92
N LEU A 502 -0.30 28.99 -14.04
CA LEU A 502 0.69 29.72 -13.24
C LEU A 502 1.63 30.51 -14.15
N LEU A 503 2.22 29.83 -15.13
CA LEU A 503 3.19 30.41 -16.03
C LEU A 503 2.56 31.52 -16.90
N LEU A 504 1.32 31.33 -17.39
CA LEU A 504 0.54 32.37 -18.06
C LEU A 504 0.32 33.57 -17.16
N GLY A 505 -0.06 33.34 -15.90
CA GLY A 505 -0.25 34.41 -14.94
C GLY A 505 1.02 35.21 -14.66
N LEU A 506 2.17 34.54 -14.56
CA LEU A 506 3.47 35.19 -14.38
C LEU A 506 3.90 35.96 -15.62
N ILE A 507 3.62 35.46 -16.84
CA ILE A 507 3.87 36.16 -18.10
C ILE A 507 3.01 37.46 -18.18
N HIS A 508 1.71 37.35 -17.90
CA HIS A 508 0.82 38.50 -17.88
C HIS A 508 1.28 39.56 -16.86
N LEU A 509 1.71 39.10 -15.66
CA LEU A 509 2.24 40.02 -14.63
C LEU A 509 3.50 40.75 -15.12
N ARG A 510 4.43 40.07 -15.76
CA ARG A 510 5.65 40.66 -16.34
C ARG A 510 5.34 41.67 -17.44
N ARG A 511 4.26 41.46 -18.21
CA ARG A 511 3.78 42.38 -19.26
C ARG A 511 2.97 43.55 -18.72
N GLY A 512 2.67 43.60 -17.42
CA GLY A 512 1.86 44.61 -16.80
C GLY A 512 0.33 44.38 -16.90
N ASP A 513 -0.10 43.28 -17.47
CA ASP A 513 -1.52 42.91 -17.63
C ASP A 513 -2.09 42.34 -16.34
N SER A 514 -2.23 43.15 -15.31
CA SER A 514 -2.60 42.74 -13.96
C SER A 514 -3.95 42.00 -13.89
N GLU A 515 -4.92 42.31 -14.76
CA GLU A 515 -6.22 41.65 -14.76
C GLU A 515 -6.13 40.19 -15.29
N GLN A 516 -5.43 40.01 -16.42
CA GLN A 516 -5.18 38.71 -16.99
C GLN A 516 -4.29 37.84 -16.07
N ALA A 517 -3.30 38.47 -15.41
CA ALA A 517 -2.47 37.82 -14.42
C ALA A 517 -3.31 37.27 -13.25
N VAL A 518 -4.19 38.11 -12.67
CA VAL A 518 -5.08 37.68 -11.57
C VAL A 518 -5.99 36.55 -12.02
N SER A 519 -6.59 36.62 -13.22
CA SER A 519 -7.45 35.60 -13.77
C SER A 519 -6.70 34.26 -13.91
N SER A 520 -5.54 34.26 -14.56
CA SER A 520 -4.73 33.07 -14.80
C SER A 520 -4.20 32.46 -13.49
N LEU A 521 -3.71 33.29 -12.55
CA LEU A 521 -3.22 32.82 -11.25
C LEU A 521 -4.34 32.24 -10.37
N LYS A 522 -5.52 32.83 -10.39
CA LYS A 522 -6.69 32.24 -9.70
C LYS A 522 -7.12 30.91 -10.33
N THR A 523 -7.05 30.79 -11.64
CA THR A 523 -7.30 29.53 -12.34
C THR A 523 -6.23 28.48 -11.98
N ALA A 524 -4.96 28.89 -11.88
CA ALA A 524 -3.90 28.00 -11.41
C ALA A 524 -4.20 27.48 -9.99
N LEU A 525 -4.58 28.35 -9.07
CA LEU A 525 -4.94 27.99 -7.71
C LEU A 525 -6.25 27.20 -7.60
N PHE A 526 -7.15 27.35 -8.56
CA PHE A 526 -8.35 26.52 -8.64
C PHE A 526 -7.99 25.05 -8.94
N TRP A 527 -7.00 24.83 -9.82
CA TRP A 527 -6.54 23.49 -10.18
C TRP A 527 -5.50 22.93 -9.20
N ASP A 528 -4.62 23.77 -8.65
CA ASP A 528 -3.67 23.40 -7.59
C ASP A 528 -3.46 24.57 -6.62
N ASN A 529 -4.15 24.53 -5.51
CA ASN A 529 -4.10 25.57 -4.49
C ASN A 529 -2.81 25.58 -3.64
N ARG A 530 -1.88 24.64 -3.89
CA ARG A 530 -0.57 24.56 -3.21
C ARG A 530 0.53 25.30 -3.95
N LEU A 531 0.23 25.95 -5.04
CA LEU A 531 1.20 26.74 -5.78
C LEU A 531 1.60 28.01 -4.99
N ILE A 532 2.67 27.90 -4.20
CA ILE A 532 3.20 29.02 -3.39
C ILE A 532 3.44 30.24 -4.29
N GLU A 533 4.05 30.04 -5.46
CA GLU A 533 4.34 31.10 -6.42
C GLU A 533 3.07 31.83 -6.87
N ALA A 534 1.96 31.15 -7.07
CA ALA A 534 0.69 31.77 -7.45
C ALA A 534 0.10 32.61 -6.30
N HIS A 535 0.15 32.09 -5.06
CA HIS A 535 -0.26 32.85 -3.89
C HIS A 535 0.61 34.10 -3.68
N VAL A 536 1.92 33.94 -3.79
CA VAL A 536 2.86 35.06 -3.66
C VAL A 536 2.65 36.12 -4.75
N ALA A 537 2.45 35.69 -5.99
CA ALA A 537 2.19 36.61 -7.11
C ALA A 537 0.87 37.37 -6.91
N LEU A 538 -0.21 36.70 -6.55
CA LEU A 538 -1.49 37.34 -6.23
C LEU A 538 -1.38 38.27 -5.04
N GLY A 539 -0.72 37.87 -3.98
CA GLY A 539 -0.48 38.74 -2.81
C GLY A 539 0.24 40.00 -3.19
N ARG A 540 1.31 39.95 -4.01
CA ARG A 540 2.04 41.09 -4.51
C ARG A 540 1.17 42.02 -5.40
N ILE A 541 0.34 41.43 -6.28
CA ILE A 541 -0.61 42.22 -7.10
C ILE A 541 -1.61 42.97 -6.21
N TYR A 542 -2.15 42.35 -5.17
CA TYR A 542 -3.10 43.03 -4.27
C TYR A 542 -2.45 44.06 -3.37
N VAL A 543 -1.17 43.87 -2.95
CA VAL A 543 -0.39 44.93 -2.30
C VAL A 543 -0.25 46.15 -3.22
N GLN A 544 0.09 45.96 -4.51
CA GLN A 544 0.20 47.04 -5.51
C GLN A 544 -1.14 47.77 -5.74
N LYS A 545 -2.26 47.04 -5.66
CA LYS A 545 -3.62 47.62 -5.75
C LYS A 545 -4.10 48.25 -4.45
N SER A 546 -3.28 48.26 -3.41
CA SER A 546 -3.64 48.75 -2.06
C SER A 546 -4.79 47.97 -1.41
N ASP A 547 -5.10 46.75 -1.91
CA ASP A 547 -6.06 45.82 -1.29
C ASP A 547 -5.30 44.94 -0.27
N CYS A 548 -5.04 45.52 0.89
CA CYS A 548 -4.25 44.87 1.93
C CYS A 548 -4.96 43.64 2.52
N GLN A 549 -6.30 43.59 2.51
CA GLN A 549 -7.08 42.49 3.02
C GLN A 549 -6.92 41.23 2.13
N SER A 550 -7.08 41.39 0.82
CA SER A 550 -6.84 40.31 -0.13
C SER A 550 -5.38 39.86 -0.10
N ALA A 551 -4.44 40.79 -0.04
CA ALA A 551 -3.02 40.50 0.06
C ALA A 551 -2.68 39.67 1.31
N GLN A 552 -3.29 39.96 2.46
CA GLN A 552 -3.13 39.22 3.72
C GLN A 552 -3.65 37.80 3.59
N THR A 553 -4.81 37.60 2.93
CA THR A 553 -5.38 36.28 2.69
C THR A 553 -4.43 35.40 1.88
N TYR A 554 -3.88 35.91 0.79
CA TYR A 554 -2.94 35.15 -0.03
C TYR A 554 -1.60 34.90 0.67
N ALA A 555 -1.10 35.86 1.46
CA ALA A 555 0.10 35.68 2.27
C ALA A 555 -0.09 34.60 3.36
N ALA A 556 -1.26 34.57 4.00
CA ALA A 556 -1.60 33.55 4.97
C ALA A 556 -1.70 32.16 4.33
N SER A 557 -2.33 32.05 3.14
CA SER A 557 -2.41 30.81 2.38
C SER A 557 -1.03 30.30 1.96
N ALA A 558 -0.15 31.18 1.46
CA ALA A 558 1.23 30.80 1.11
C ALA A 558 2.01 30.33 2.35
N ALA A 559 1.85 31.02 3.48
CA ALA A 559 2.52 30.65 4.73
C ALA A 559 2.01 29.34 5.36
N ALA A 560 0.74 28.99 5.11
CA ALA A 560 0.19 27.69 5.53
C ALA A 560 0.81 26.52 4.75
N ILE A 561 1.34 26.77 3.55
CA ILE A 561 2.01 25.76 2.72
C ILE A 561 3.49 25.66 3.10
N ASP A 562 4.20 26.80 3.18
CA ASP A 562 5.60 26.86 3.60
C ASP A 562 5.90 28.22 4.26
N ALA A 563 5.97 28.22 5.58
CA ALA A 563 6.18 29.42 6.39
C ALA A 563 7.62 29.96 6.31
N GLU A 564 8.59 29.11 5.93
CA GLU A 564 10.03 29.46 5.88
C GLU A 564 10.47 29.92 4.48
N ASN A 565 9.61 29.81 3.47
CA ASN A 565 9.90 30.23 2.12
C ASN A 565 10.22 31.73 2.06
N GLN A 566 11.34 32.07 1.42
CA GLN A 566 11.85 33.45 1.37
C GLN A 566 10.88 34.44 0.69
N ASP A 567 10.19 34.01 -0.36
CA ASP A 567 9.21 34.84 -1.06
C ASP A 567 7.95 35.08 -0.21
N VAL A 568 7.53 34.08 0.57
CA VAL A 568 6.42 34.18 1.52
C VAL A 568 6.79 35.18 2.63
N LEU A 569 7.99 35.06 3.19
CA LEU A 569 8.49 35.99 4.21
C LEU A 569 8.59 37.44 3.68
N ALA A 570 9.03 37.59 2.42
CA ALA A 570 9.08 38.89 1.75
C ALA A 570 7.67 39.49 1.54
N LEU A 571 6.71 38.66 1.12
CA LEU A 571 5.31 39.06 0.96
C LEU A 571 4.68 39.49 2.29
N LYS A 572 4.88 38.73 3.38
CA LYS A 572 4.38 39.10 4.73
C LYS A 572 4.84 40.49 5.14
N ARG A 573 6.13 40.82 4.97
CA ARG A 573 6.67 42.15 5.26
C ARG A 573 6.05 43.25 4.40
N GLN A 574 5.68 42.95 3.14
CA GLN A 574 5.01 43.90 2.25
C GLN A 574 3.56 44.13 2.70
N VAL A 575 2.84 43.10 3.11
CA VAL A 575 1.47 43.16 3.60
C VAL A 575 1.38 43.93 4.92
N GLU A 576 2.32 43.74 5.85
CA GLU A 576 2.41 44.49 7.10
C GLU A 576 2.55 46.02 6.83
N ARG A 577 3.40 46.40 5.88
CA ARG A 577 3.55 47.80 5.46
C ARG A 577 2.33 48.35 4.73
N CYS A 578 1.57 47.50 4.03
CA CYS A 578 0.34 47.90 3.38
C CYS A 578 -0.74 48.22 4.40
N SER A 579 -0.86 47.46 5.48
CA SER A 579 -1.87 47.64 6.52
C SER A 579 -1.60 48.83 7.47
N THR A 580 -0.38 49.38 7.44
CA THR A 580 0.02 50.53 8.29
C THR A 580 -0.06 51.87 7.57
N LYS A 581 -0.38 51.89 6.30
CA LYS A 581 -0.71 53.09 5.52
C LYS A 581 -2.22 53.30 5.44
#